data_a9dbf85305b11cf26d296b5d72ae5f09
#
_entry.id   a9dbf85305b11cf26d296b5d72ae5f09
#
_cell.length_a   1.000
_cell.length_b   1.000
_cell.length_c   1.000
_cell.angle_alpha   90.00
_cell.angle_beta   90.00
_cell.angle_gamma   90.00
#
_symmetry.space_group_name_H-M   'P 1'
#
loop_
_entity.id
_entity.type
_entity.pdbx_description
1 polymer ?
#
loop_
_entity_poly.entity_id
_entity_poly.type
_entity_poly.pdbx_seq_one_letter_code
_entity_poly.pdbx_strand_id
1 'polypeptide(L)'
;VDIATYGFDRRFENSGKINTQGIELNLGYEVNDNYQTSINLSSYQTILEEYVLENGDIRANLGAPGQNSTNMVLVRPGEVIGQIWAPRFQSAGADGSPVFADINGDGQVVAAQDKWNDADADFEAAGNGVPTLEMGWSNNLSFGNWSVNAFFRGAFGHSLVNTFRAFYEPRIASQSSYNFVNTSLAIPELTAAQFSSLYVEKADFFKLDNLTVAYNFNIAEGSFITGAQLSANVQNAFVITNYTGTDPEPALVDPGSYSGGNFVPGQGDVLAPGIDRRINYFSSRTVTLGLNINF
;
A
#
# COMPACT_ATOMS: atom_id res chain seq x y z
N VAL A 1 -18.79 -29.08 -4.78
CA VAL A 1 -20.20 -29.46 -5.10
C VAL A 1 -20.25 -29.81 -6.57
N ASP A 2 -20.80 -30.95 -6.91
CA ASP A 2 -20.90 -31.45 -8.28
C ASP A 2 -21.82 -30.53 -9.10
N ILE A 3 -21.22 -29.71 -9.94
CA ILE A 3 -21.85 -28.68 -10.78
C ILE A 3 -22.90 -29.32 -11.72
N ALA A 4 -22.65 -30.54 -12.16
CA ALA A 4 -23.55 -31.30 -13.07
C ALA A 4 -24.93 -31.56 -12.45
N THR A 5 -25.05 -31.64 -11.12
CA THR A 5 -26.30 -31.94 -10.42
C THR A 5 -27.26 -30.75 -10.35
N TYR A 6 -26.75 -29.50 -10.43
CA TYR A 6 -27.56 -28.29 -10.20
C TYR A 6 -27.80 -27.43 -11.44
N GLY A 7 -27.16 -27.72 -12.56
CA GLY A 7 -27.34 -26.97 -13.81
C GLY A 7 -26.80 -25.53 -13.79
N PHE A 8 -25.90 -25.19 -12.84
CA PHE A 8 -25.26 -23.89 -12.70
C PHE A 8 -23.75 -24.03 -12.85
N ASP A 9 -23.13 -23.11 -13.58
CA ASP A 9 -21.67 -23.06 -13.74
C ASP A 9 -20.94 -22.51 -12.51
N ARG A 10 -21.63 -21.76 -11.66
CA ARG A 10 -21.08 -21.12 -10.45
C ARG A 10 -22.14 -20.96 -9.38
N ARG A 11 -21.72 -21.07 -8.12
CA ARG A 11 -22.53 -20.81 -6.95
C ARG A 11 -21.74 -19.97 -5.94
N PHE A 12 -22.39 -18.95 -5.37
CA PHE A 12 -21.84 -18.21 -4.25
C PHE A 12 -22.19 -18.92 -2.94
N GLU A 13 -21.17 -19.16 -2.12
CA GLU A 13 -21.33 -19.76 -0.79
C GLU A 13 -20.53 -18.95 0.24
N ASN A 14 -21.04 -18.88 1.46
CA ASN A 14 -20.27 -18.36 2.58
C ASN A 14 -19.27 -19.43 3.01
N SER A 15 -18.00 -19.23 2.71
CA SER A 15 -16.94 -20.20 2.96
C SER A 15 -15.98 -19.80 4.07
N GLY A 16 -16.18 -18.64 4.72
CA GLY A 16 -15.29 -18.17 5.76
C GLY A 16 -15.90 -17.15 6.70
N LYS A 17 -15.18 -16.86 7.78
CA LYS A 17 -15.52 -15.87 8.80
C LYS A 17 -14.34 -14.98 9.07
N ILE A 18 -14.57 -13.68 8.99
CA ILE A 18 -13.59 -12.61 9.28
C ILE A 18 -14.08 -11.86 10.52
N ASN A 19 -13.15 -11.58 11.43
CA ASN A 19 -13.38 -10.75 12.60
C ASN A 19 -12.52 -9.50 12.52
N THR A 20 -13.16 -8.34 12.57
CA THR A 20 -12.47 -7.04 12.61
C THR A 20 -12.80 -6.35 13.93
N GLN A 21 -11.76 -5.94 14.66
CA GLN A 21 -11.88 -5.20 15.90
C GLN A 21 -11.00 -3.96 15.83
N GLY A 22 -11.50 -2.83 16.38
CA GLY A 22 -10.75 -1.60 16.31
C GLY A 22 -11.30 -0.52 17.22
N ILE A 23 -10.58 0.60 17.24
CA ILE A 23 -10.94 1.82 17.96
C ILE A 23 -10.86 2.97 16.96
N GLU A 24 -11.90 3.81 16.97
CA GLU A 24 -11.95 5.06 16.23
C GLU A 24 -12.11 6.21 17.22
N LEU A 25 -11.34 7.27 17.03
CA LEU A 25 -11.39 8.49 17.83
C LEU A 25 -11.50 9.69 16.91
N ASN A 26 -12.51 10.52 17.17
CA ASN A 26 -12.68 11.80 16.50
C ASN A 26 -12.69 12.91 17.56
N LEU A 27 -11.74 13.84 17.44
CA LEU A 27 -11.60 14.99 18.31
C LEU A 27 -11.66 16.26 17.48
N GLY A 28 -12.65 17.11 17.74
CA GLY A 28 -12.76 18.45 17.17
C GLY A 28 -12.54 19.49 18.25
N TYR A 29 -11.79 20.53 17.93
CA TYR A 29 -11.53 21.64 18.85
C TYR A 29 -11.58 22.98 18.12
N GLU A 30 -12.38 23.89 18.66
CA GLU A 30 -12.44 25.28 18.25
C GLU A 30 -11.48 26.09 19.14
N VAL A 31 -10.34 26.43 18.58
CA VAL A 31 -9.28 27.16 19.31
C VAL A 31 -9.73 28.59 19.59
N ASN A 32 -10.36 29.21 18.60
CA ASN A 32 -11.03 30.51 18.67
C ASN A 32 -11.94 30.66 17.44
N ASP A 33 -12.63 31.80 17.32
CA ASP A 33 -13.56 32.10 16.21
C ASP A 33 -12.92 31.98 14.81
N ASN A 34 -11.59 32.04 14.73
CA ASN A 34 -10.86 32.03 13.46
C ASN A 34 -10.12 30.72 13.17
N TYR A 35 -10.00 29.82 14.16
CA TYR A 35 -9.26 28.58 13.98
C TYR A 35 -9.97 27.38 14.60
N GLN A 36 -10.29 26.42 13.75
CA GLN A 36 -10.85 25.13 14.10
C GLN A 36 -9.92 24.01 13.63
N THR A 37 -9.74 22.99 14.46
CA THR A 37 -8.95 21.81 14.13
C THR A 37 -9.70 20.55 14.53
N SER A 38 -9.50 19.48 13.77
CA SER A 38 -10.02 18.15 14.11
C SER A 38 -9.05 17.07 13.73
N ILE A 39 -8.96 16.05 14.57
CA ILE A 39 -8.14 14.86 14.33
C ILE A 39 -9.03 13.62 14.40
N ASN A 40 -8.88 12.76 13.41
CA ASN A 40 -9.46 11.43 13.35
C ASN A 40 -8.35 10.41 13.44
N LEU A 41 -8.49 9.45 14.34
CA LEU A 41 -7.56 8.34 14.50
C LEU A 41 -8.36 7.04 14.40
N SER A 42 -7.84 6.08 13.68
CA SER A 42 -8.43 4.75 13.55
C SER A 42 -7.35 3.69 13.66
N SER A 43 -7.61 2.68 14.48
CA SER A 43 -6.73 1.53 14.66
C SER A 43 -7.59 0.28 14.67
N TYR A 44 -7.32 -0.66 13.77
CA TYR A 44 -8.07 -1.89 13.67
C TYR A 44 -7.18 -3.07 13.28
N GLN A 45 -7.66 -4.25 13.63
CA GLN A 45 -7.05 -5.52 13.25
C GLN A 45 -8.13 -6.44 12.68
N THR A 46 -7.81 -7.08 11.57
CA THR A 46 -8.70 -8.04 10.90
C THR A 46 -8.05 -9.41 10.91
N ILE A 47 -8.76 -10.39 11.47
CA ILE A 47 -8.34 -11.79 11.57
C ILE A 47 -9.28 -12.63 10.70
N LEU A 48 -8.72 -13.54 9.92
CA LEU A 48 -9.48 -14.60 9.29
C LEU A 48 -9.70 -15.70 10.34
N GLU A 49 -10.94 -15.81 10.91
CA GLU A 49 -11.20 -16.81 11.94
C GLU A 49 -11.34 -18.21 11.37
N GLU A 50 -12.11 -18.35 10.29
CA GLU A 50 -12.41 -19.63 9.68
C GLU A 50 -12.43 -19.51 8.15
N TYR A 51 -11.98 -20.53 7.47
CA TYR A 51 -12.15 -20.69 6.04
C TYR A 51 -12.24 -22.17 5.68
N VAL A 52 -13.25 -22.53 4.90
CA VAL A 52 -13.51 -23.92 4.51
C VAL A 52 -12.90 -24.17 3.13
N LEU A 53 -11.59 -24.43 3.08
CA LEU A 53 -10.92 -25.01 1.93
C LEU A 53 -10.33 -26.36 2.31
N GLU A 54 -10.28 -27.28 1.33
CA GLU A 54 -9.75 -28.63 1.52
C GLU A 54 -8.29 -28.69 2.04
N ASN A 55 -7.53 -27.60 1.97
CA ASN A 55 -6.11 -27.52 2.35
C ASN A 55 -5.78 -26.45 3.39
N GLY A 56 -6.75 -25.82 4.04
CA GLY A 56 -6.56 -25.00 5.23
C GLY A 56 -5.91 -23.63 5.06
N ASP A 57 -5.11 -23.38 4.04
CA ASP A 57 -4.45 -22.11 3.81
C ASP A 57 -4.99 -21.39 2.59
N ILE A 58 -5.45 -20.14 2.76
CA ILE A 58 -5.70 -19.25 1.63
C ILE A 58 -4.38 -18.63 1.22
N ARG A 59 -3.99 -18.90 0.02
CA ARG A 59 -2.90 -18.19 -0.63
C ARG A 59 -3.48 -17.03 -1.40
N ALA A 60 -3.21 -15.83 -0.99
CA ALA A 60 -3.24 -14.73 -1.91
C ALA A 60 -2.06 -14.93 -2.86
N ASN A 61 -2.29 -15.64 -3.96
CA ASN A 61 -1.32 -15.85 -5.02
C ASN A 61 -1.17 -14.57 -5.81
N LEU A 62 -0.51 -13.58 -5.21
CA LEU A 62 -0.24 -12.30 -5.80
C LEU A 62 1.26 -12.19 -6.02
N GLY A 63 1.69 -12.85 -7.03
CA GLY A 63 2.86 -12.40 -7.73
C GLY A 63 2.53 -11.04 -8.34
N ALA A 64 3.27 -10.01 -7.98
CA ALA A 64 3.26 -8.80 -8.79
C ALA A 64 3.56 -9.18 -10.24
N PRO A 65 2.93 -8.55 -11.25
CA PRO A 65 3.17 -8.89 -12.64
C PRO A 65 4.67 -8.95 -12.94
N GLY A 66 5.13 -10.06 -13.52
CA GLY A 66 6.53 -10.31 -13.81
C GLY A 66 7.38 -10.82 -12.65
N GLN A 67 6.79 -11.22 -11.52
CA GLN A 67 7.50 -11.83 -10.39
C GLN A 67 7.36 -13.37 -10.36
N ASN A 68 7.17 -14.01 -11.51
CA ASN A 68 7.15 -15.46 -11.66
C ASN A 68 6.22 -16.20 -10.66
N SER A 69 5.04 -15.68 -10.42
CA SER A 69 4.06 -16.25 -9.48
C SER A 69 4.57 -16.38 -8.03
N THR A 70 5.49 -15.52 -7.62
CA THR A 70 6.01 -15.48 -6.26
C THR A 70 4.91 -15.11 -5.28
N ASN A 71 4.65 -15.98 -4.31
CA ASN A 71 3.71 -15.69 -3.21
C ASN A 71 4.39 -14.71 -2.23
N MET A 72 3.71 -13.62 -1.89
CA MET A 72 4.24 -12.57 -1.02
C MET A 72 3.39 -12.32 0.21
N VAL A 73 2.11 -12.67 0.16
CA VAL A 73 1.17 -12.47 1.26
C VAL A 73 0.55 -13.81 1.63
N LEU A 74 0.55 -14.09 2.92
CA LEU A 74 -0.09 -15.28 3.50
C LEU A 74 -1.40 -14.87 4.16
N VAL A 75 -2.47 -15.58 3.82
CA VAL A 75 -3.77 -15.49 4.49
C VAL A 75 -4.11 -16.86 5.04
N ARG A 76 -4.14 -16.98 6.36
CA ARG A 76 -4.32 -18.25 7.08
C ARG A 76 -5.40 -18.10 8.16
N PRO A 77 -6.27 -19.11 8.37
CA PRO A 77 -7.19 -19.10 9.50
C PRO A 77 -6.47 -18.96 10.85
N GLY A 78 -7.00 -18.08 11.70
CA GLY A 78 -6.42 -17.72 12.98
C GLY A 78 -5.40 -16.57 12.93
N GLU A 79 -5.02 -16.12 11.74
CA GLU A 79 -3.98 -15.11 11.54
C GLU A 79 -4.54 -13.76 11.06
N VAL A 80 -3.74 -12.71 11.26
CA VAL A 80 -4.05 -11.36 10.79
C VAL A 80 -3.93 -11.28 9.26
N ILE A 81 -4.91 -10.66 8.62
CA ILE A 81 -4.88 -10.43 7.17
C ILE A 81 -3.78 -9.43 6.80
N GLY A 82 -3.13 -9.65 5.64
CA GLY A 82 -2.12 -8.75 5.09
C GLY A 82 -0.69 -9.05 5.51
N GLN A 83 -0.43 -10.20 6.14
CA GLN A 83 0.93 -10.60 6.49
C GLN A 83 1.79 -10.82 5.24
N ILE A 84 2.91 -10.10 5.17
CA ILE A 84 3.95 -10.31 4.16
C ILE A 84 4.83 -11.46 4.66
N TRP A 85 4.81 -12.58 3.93
CA TRP A 85 5.45 -13.82 4.32
C TRP A 85 6.67 -14.07 3.44
N ALA A 86 7.86 -14.04 4.03
CA ALA A 86 9.12 -14.06 3.29
C ALA A 86 10.24 -14.80 4.02
N PRO A 87 11.21 -15.39 3.31
CA PRO A 87 12.44 -15.87 3.94
C PRO A 87 13.26 -14.68 4.46
N ARG A 88 13.89 -14.84 5.61
CA ARG A 88 14.74 -13.80 6.21
C ARG A 88 16.09 -13.75 5.51
N PHE A 89 16.36 -12.65 4.83
CA PHE A 89 17.66 -12.40 4.20
C PHE A 89 18.75 -12.18 5.26
N GLN A 90 19.91 -12.79 5.07
CA GLN A 90 21.10 -12.62 5.91
C GLN A 90 22.24 -11.91 5.17
N SER A 91 22.63 -12.41 4.00
CA SER A 91 23.75 -11.88 3.24
C SER A 91 23.71 -12.30 1.76
N ALA A 92 24.63 -11.77 0.98
CA ALA A 92 24.95 -12.33 -0.34
C ALA A 92 25.98 -13.45 -0.20
N GLY A 93 25.76 -14.56 -0.87
CA GLY A 93 26.70 -15.65 -0.98
C GLY A 93 27.86 -15.33 -1.93
N ALA A 94 28.92 -16.12 -1.85
CA ALA A 94 30.10 -15.94 -2.71
C ALA A 94 29.80 -16.15 -4.22
N ASP A 95 28.73 -16.85 -4.53
CA ASP A 95 28.21 -17.07 -5.90
C ASP A 95 27.23 -15.99 -6.35
N GLY A 96 26.95 -15.00 -5.50
CA GLY A 96 25.96 -13.93 -5.75
C GLY A 96 24.52 -14.32 -5.47
N SER A 97 24.25 -15.50 -4.92
CA SER A 97 22.92 -15.91 -4.49
C SER A 97 22.59 -15.33 -3.10
N PRO A 98 21.33 -15.06 -2.78
CA PRO A 98 20.93 -14.66 -1.43
C PRO A 98 21.07 -15.83 -0.46
N VAL A 99 21.59 -15.54 0.73
CA VAL A 99 21.65 -16.46 1.87
C VAL A 99 20.54 -16.10 2.86
N PHE A 100 19.76 -17.09 3.28
CA PHE A 100 18.64 -16.94 4.19
C PHE A 100 18.93 -17.57 5.55
N ALA A 101 18.17 -17.14 6.56
CA ALA A 101 18.21 -17.69 7.89
C ALA A 101 17.48 -19.04 7.94
N ASP A 102 18.02 -19.96 8.70
CA ASP A 102 17.30 -21.12 9.24
C ASP A 102 16.37 -20.61 10.35
N ILE A 103 15.08 -20.59 10.09
CA ILE A 103 14.06 -20.02 10.99
C ILE A 103 13.59 -21.07 12.00
N ASN A 104 13.45 -22.31 11.55
CA ASN A 104 12.96 -23.41 12.36
C ASN A 104 14.07 -24.07 13.21
N GLY A 105 15.35 -23.81 12.89
CA GLY A 105 16.52 -24.29 13.64
C GLY A 105 16.87 -25.76 13.40
N ASP A 106 16.46 -26.33 12.26
CA ASP A 106 16.73 -27.74 11.94
C ASP A 106 18.09 -27.96 11.26
N GLY A 107 18.84 -26.90 10.98
CA GLY A 107 20.16 -26.92 10.36
C GLY A 107 20.13 -26.99 8.83
N GLN A 108 18.97 -26.87 8.22
CA GLN A 108 18.79 -26.74 6.78
C GLN A 108 18.07 -25.42 6.46
N VAL A 109 18.22 -24.91 5.24
CA VAL A 109 17.52 -23.70 4.81
C VAL A 109 16.60 -24.05 3.66
N VAL A 110 15.28 -23.99 3.88
CA VAL A 110 14.24 -24.26 2.90
C VAL A 110 13.51 -22.96 2.58
N ALA A 111 14.05 -22.20 1.62
CA ALA A 111 13.55 -20.87 1.25
C ALA A 111 13.07 -20.79 -0.22
N ALA A 112 12.87 -21.93 -0.89
CA ALA A 112 12.33 -21.98 -2.24
C ALA A 112 10.85 -21.61 -2.29
N GLN A 113 10.43 -20.86 -3.32
CA GLN A 113 9.06 -20.33 -3.42
C GLN A 113 7.97 -21.39 -3.55
N ASP A 114 8.28 -22.54 -4.11
CA ASP A 114 7.36 -23.69 -4.19
C ASP A 114 7.22 -24.43 -2.85
N LYS A 115 8.11 -24.16 -1.89
CA LYS A 115 8.19 -24.78 -0.57
C LYS A 115 7.65 -23.92 0.57
N TRP A 116 7.24 -22.71 0.30
CA TRP A 116 6.87 -21.69 1.29
C TRP A 116 5.81 -22.12 2.34
N ASN A 117 5.06 -23.19 2.06
CA ASN A 117 4.03 -23.73 2.93
C ASN A 117 4.37 -25.13 3.48
N ASP A 118 5.57 -25.61 3.22
CA ASP A 118 6.03 -26.89 3.78
C ASP A 118 6.32 -26.70 5.29
N ALA A 119 6.20 -27.77 6.06
CA ALA A 119 6.38 -27.68 7.52
C ALA A 119 7.81 -27.36 7.95
N ASP A 120 8.78 -27.62 7.07
CA ASP A 120 10.21 -27.33 7.23
C ASP A 120 10.64 -26.03 6.54
N ALA A 121 9.73 -25.22 6.02
CA ALA A 121 10.05 -24.02 5.30
C ALA A 121 10.50 -22.87 6.22
N ASP A 122 11.55 -22.15 5.82
CA ASP A 122 12.15 -21.03 6.55
C ASP A 122 11.55 -19.70 6.11
N PHE A 123 10.27 -19.54 6.33
CA PHE A 123 9.52 -18.32 6.08
C PHE A 123 8.98 -17.74 7.39
N GLU A 124 8.86 -16.43 7.42
CA GLU A 124 8.30 -15.70 8.57
C GLU A 124 7.45 -14.50 8.13
N ALA A 125 6.67 -13.95 9.05
CA ALA A 125 5.98 -12.69 8.85
C ALA A 125 7.00 -11.53 8.87
N ALA A 126 7.46 -11.13 7.69
CA ALA A 126 8.43 -10.06 7.52
C ALA A 126 7.82 -8.65 7.68
N GLY A 127 6.48 -8.55 7.63
CA GLY A 127 5.73 -7.31 7.80
C GLY A 127 4.23 -7.52 7.61
N ASN A 128 3.46 -6.45 7.66
CA ASN A 128 2.04 -6.46 7.36
C ASN A 128 1.70 -5.27 6.46
N GLY A 129 0.92 -5.49 5.41
CA GLY A 129 0.49 -4.45 4.47
C GLY A 129 -0.66 -3.57 4.97
N VAL A 130 -1.28 -3.94 6.10
CA VAL A 130 -2.36 -3.15 6.73
C VAL A 130 -1.77 -2.24 7.79
N PRO A 131 -2.02 -0.92 7.73
CA PRO A 131 -1.62 0.01 8.77
C PRO A 131 -2.24 -0.34 10.12
N THR A 132 -1.48 -0.19 11.21
CA THR A 132 -2.01 -0.35 12.57
C THR A 132 -2.66 0.93 13.09
N LEU A 133 -2.30 2.09 12.52
CA LEU A 133 -2.86 3.38 12.84
C LEU A 133 -3.01 4.20 11.56
N GLU A 134 -4.21 4.70 11.34
CA GLU A 134 -4.50 5.71 10.32
C GLU A 134 -4.92 7.01 10.98
N MET A 135 -4.57 8.13 10.36
CA MET A 135 -4.80 9.46 10.91
C MET A 135 -5.23 10.42 9.82
N GLY A 136 -6.24 11.22 10.12
CA GLY A 136 -6.62 12.41 9.38
C GLY A 136 -6.60 13.64 10.30
N TRP A 137 -5.99 14.74 9.86
CA TRP A 137 -5.93 15.97 10.64
C TRP A 137 -6.31 17.17 9.78
N SER A 138 -7.47 17.77 10.11
CA SER A 138 -8.02 18.94 9.42
C SER A 138 -7.75 20.20 10.21
N ASN A 139 -7.39 21.26 9.51
CA ASN A 139 -7.16 22.59 10.05
C ASN A 139 -7.86 23.63 9.17
N ASN A 140 -8.73 24.44 9.78
CA ASN A 140 -9.46 25.51 9.13
C ASN A 140 -9.13 26.82 9.83
N LEU A 141 -8.57 27.75 9.10
CA LEU A 141 -8.16 29.06 9.61
C LEU A 141 -8.79 30.16 8.76
N SER A 142 -9.38 31.17 9.44
CA SER A 142 -9.94 32.35 8.81
C SER A 142 -9.37 33.60 9.48
N PHE A 143 -8.82 34.53 8.70
CA PHE A 143 -8.36 35.79 9.23
C PHE A 143 -8.58 36.93 8.22
N GLY A 144 -9.44 37.86 8.59
CA GLY A 144 -9.88 38.89 7.66
C GLY A 144 -10.56 38.30 6.43
N ASN A 145 -10.04 38.59 5.25
CA ASN A 145 -10.53 38.10 3.97
C ASN A 145 -9.90 36.77 3.53
N TRP A 146 -8.95 36.24 4.28
CA TRP A 146 -8.28 34.98 3.97
C TRP A 146 -8.93 33.80 4.66
N SER A 147 -8.99 32.67 3.94
CA SER A 147 -9.28 31.36 4.50
C SER A 147 -8.22 30.35 4.07
N VAL A 148 -7.81 29.50 5.01
CA VAL A 148 -6.83 28.44 4.80
C VAL A 148 -7.40 27.14 5.32
N ASN A 149 -7.42 26.11 4.46
CA ASN A 149 -7.80 24.75 4.84
C ASN A 149 -6.62 23.84 4.56
N ALA A 150 -6.13 23.15 5.56
CA ALA A 150 -5.05 22.18 5.44
C ALA A 150 -5.50 20.82 5.99
N PHE A 151 -5.35 19.79 5.15
CA PHE A 151 -5.67 18.42 5.52
C PHE A 151 -4.44 17.54 5.41
N PHE A 152 -4.09 16.94 6.53
CA PHE A 152 -2.99 16.00 6.63
C PHE A 152 -3.52 14.58 6.77
N ARG A 153 -2.83 13.62 6.19
CA ARG A 153 -3.06 12.19 6.41
C ARG A 153 -1.79 11.48 6.83
N GLY A 154 -1.95 10.40 7.57
CA GLY A 154 -0.87 9.51 7.92
C GLY A 154 -1.35 8.07 8.05
N ALA A 155 -0.46 7.13 7.74
CA ALA A 155 -0.65 5.72 8.01
C ALA A 155 0.67 5.16 8.57
N PHE A 156 0.56 4.37 9.64
CA PHE A 156 1.69 3.93 10.43
C PHE A 156 1.58 2.45 10.79
N GLY A 157 2.74 1.80 10.95
CA GLY A 157 2.84 0.41 11.38
C GLY A 157 2.64 -0.60 10.26
N HIS A 158 2.67 -0.18 8.98
CA HIS A 158 2.59 -1.08 7.85
C HIS A 158 3.93 -1.22 7.11
N SER A 159 3.99 -2.22 6.26
CA SER A 159 5.15 -2.52 5.44
C SER A 159 4.71 -2.77 3.99
N LEU A 160 5.59 -2.49 3.05
CA LEU A 160 5.37 -2.77 1.64
C LEU A 160 6.49 -3.66 1.10
N VAL A 161 6.13 -4.56 0.19
CA VAL A 161 7.08 -5.24 -0.68
C VAL A 161 7.46 -4.29 -1.81
N ASN A 162 8.71 -3.83 -1.82
CA ASN A 162 9.24 -3.01 -2.90
C ASN A 162 9.66 -3.90 -4.08
N THR A 163 8.70 -4.21 -4.96
CA THR A 163 8.95 -5.09 -6.09
C THR A 163 9.86 -4.47 -7.15
N PHE A 164 9.97 -3.13 -7.15
CA PHE A 164 10.89 -2.43 -8.04
C PHE A 164 12.35 -2.72 -7.66
N ARG A 165 12.69 -2.65 -6.37
CA ARG A 165 14.00 -3.05 -5.87
C ARG A 165 14.28 -4.53 -6.11
N ALA A 166 13.32 -5.38 -5.74
CA ALA A 166 13.45 -6.83 -5.89
C ALA A 166 13.76 -7.27 -7.34
N PHE A 167 13.24 -6.53 -8.31
CA PHE A 167 13.41 -6.86 -9.73
C PHE A 167 14.62 -6.19 -10.38
N TYR A 168 14.95 -4.95 -9.99
CA TYR A 168 15.94 -4.15 -10.73
C TYR A 168 17.27 -3.93 -9.98
N GLU A 169 17.37 -4.19 -8.68
CA GLU A 169 18.64 -4.09 -7.95
C GLU A 169 19.61 -5.24 -8.24
N PRO A 170 19.17 -6.53 -8.26
CA PRO A 170 20.07 -7.64 -8.49
C PRO A 170 20.69 -7.59 -9.89
N ARG A 171 22.03 -7.74 -9.96
CA ARG A 171 22.80 -7.66 -11.22
C ARG A 171 22.87 -9.00 -11.93
N ILE A 172 21.75 -9.44 -12.49
CA ILE A 172 21.63 -10.73 -13.15
C ILE A 172 22.31 -10.69 -14.52
N ALA A 173 23.46 -11.35 -14.65
CA ALA A 173 24.29 -11.32 -15.85
C ALA A 173 23.57 -11.85 -17.12
N SER A 174 22.63 -12.78 -16.97
CA SER A 174 21.84 -13.31 -18.09
C SER A 174 20.75 -12.37 -18.60
N GLN A 175 20.48 -11.27 -17.88
CA GLN A 175 19.43 -10.31 -18.22
C GLN A 175 20.01 -8.96 -18.64
N SER A 176 20.99 -8.97 -19.52
CA SER A 176 21.69 -7.77 -20.02
C SER A 176 20.77 -6.75 -20.73
N SER A 177 19.54 -7.13 -21.08
CA SER A 177 18.54 -6.25 -21.69
C SER A 177 17.75 -5.40 -20.70
N TYR A 178 17.87 -5.64 -19.38
CA TYR A 178 17.19 -4.86 -18.38
C TYR A 178 18.09 -3.72 -17.86
N ASN A 179 17.47 -2.58 -17.59
CA ASN A 179 18.13 -1.53 -16.86
C ASN A 179 18.19 -1.92 -15.37
N PHE A 180 19.37 -1.76 -14.78
CA PHE A 180 19.56 -1.96 -13.35
C PHE A 180 19.40 -0.63 -12.62
N VAL A 181 18.86 -0.69 -11.41
CA VAL A 181 18.75 0.44 -10.50
C VAL A 181 19.79 0.27 -9.40
N ASN A 182 20.50 1.34 -9.10
CA ASN A 182 21.47 1.38 -8.02
C ASN A 182 20.92 2.30 -6.92
N THR A 183 20.20 1.72 -5.97
CA THR A 183 19.71 2.44 -4.80
C THR A 183 20.77 2.46 -3.69
N SER A 184 20.54 3.25 -2.65
CA SER A 184 21.41 3.25 -1.45
C SER A 184 21.33 1.95 -0.64
N LEU A 185 20.33 1.11 -0.91
CA LEU A 185 20.08 -0.17 -0.24
C LEU A 185 20.51 -1.37 -1.10
N ALA A 186 20.94 -1.14 -2.35
CA ALA A 186 21.36 -2.20 -3.25
C ALA A 186 22.61 -2.90 -2.70
N ILE A 187 22.62 -4.22 -2.82
CA ILE A 187 23.76 -5.07 -2.47
C ILE A 187 24.43 -5.49 -3.79
N PRO A 188 25.61 -4.91 -4.12
CA PRO A 188 26.24 -5.12 -5.45
C PRO A 188 26.62 -6.57 -5.73
N GLU A 189 26.83 -7.36 -4.68
CA GLU A 189 27.21 -8.76 -4.75
C GLU A 189 26.05 -9.67 -5.16
N LEU A 190 24.79 -9.22 -5.00
CA LEU A 190 23.62 -10.00 -5.42
C LEU A 190 23.49 -10.03 -6.93
N THR A 191 23.56 -11.22 -7.50
CA THR A 191 23.40 -11.49 -8.93
C THR A 191 22.16 -12.35 -9.25
N ALA A 192 21.42 -12.75 -8.23
CA ALA A 192 20.17 -13.49 -8.33
C ALA A 192 19.03 -12.72 -7.69
N ALA A 193 17.90 -12.60 -8.41
CA ALA A 193 16.69 -12.01 -7.87
C ALA A 193 15.86 -13.09 -7.16
N GLN A 194 15.71 -12.97 -5.86
CA GLN A 194 14.77 -13.78 -5.08
C GLN A 194 14.09 -12.92 -4.05
N PHE A 195 12.76 -13.01 -3.99
CA PHE A 195 11.96 -12.33 -2.97
C PHE A 195 12.36 -12.78 -1.57
N SER A 196 12.51 -11.81 -0.67
CA SER A 196 12.88 -12.03 0.73
C SER A 196 12.59 -10.78 1.57
N SER A 197 12.84 -10.85 2.87
CA SER A 197 12.71 -9.71 3.78
C SER A 197 13.58 -8.50 3.41
N LEU A 198 14.62 -8.66 2.57
CA LEU A 198 15.44 -7.57 2.03
C LEU A 198 14.62 -6.49 1.32
N TYR A 199 13.52 -6.90 0.70
CA TYR A 199 12.65 -6.03 -0.10
C TYR A 199 11.36 -5.66 0.60
N VAL A 200 11.23 -6.00 1.89
CA VAL A 200 10.09 -5.60 2.74
C VAL A 200 10.52 -4.38 3.55
N GLU A 201 9.89 -3.25 3.28
CA GLU A 201 10.23 -1.97 3.89
C GLU A 201 9.09 -1.42 4.72
N LYS A 202 9.42 -0.70 5.81
CA LYS A 202 8.44 0.11 6.53
C LYS A 202 7.97 1.24 5.64
N ALA A 203 6.64 1.39 5.55
CA ALA A 203 6.01 2.35 4.66
C ALA A 203 5.19 3.42 5.40
N ASP A 204 5.52 3.63 6.67
CA ASP A 204 4.93 4.71 7.46
C ASP A 204 5.05 6.03 6.72
N PHE A 205 3.97 6.81 6.70
CA PHE A 205 4.01 8.12 6.08
C PHE A 205 3.14 9.14 6.82
N PHE A 206 3.49 10.39 6.62
CA PHE A 206 2.69 11.56 6.96
C PHE A 206 2.75 12.56 5.81
N LYS A 207 1.59 13.02 5.32
CA LYS A 207 1.52 13.89 4.16
C LYS A 207 0.57 15.05 4.33
N LEU A 208 0.88 16.19 3.69
CA LEU A 208 -0.07 17.25 3.44
C LEU A 208 -0.82 16.92 2.15
N ASP A 209 -1.99 16.33 2.33
CA ASP A 209 -2.81 15.78 1.26
C ASP A 209 -3.53 16.86 0.47
N ASN A 210 -4.04 17.87 1.18
CA ASN A 210 -4.73 19.00 0.58
C ASN A 210 -4.42 20.30 1.33
N LEU A 211 -4.10 21.35 0.58
CA LEU A 211 -3.97 22.72 1.09
C LEU A 211 -4.73 23.65 0.18
N THR A 212 -5.69 24.37 0.73
CA THR A 212 -6.42 25.42 0.02
C THR A 212 -6.20 26.75 0.72
N VAL A 213 -5.83 27.76 -0.03
CA VAL A 213 -5.77 29.16 0.41
C VAL A 213 -6.71 29.96 -0.47
N ALA A 214 -7.62 30.71 0.12
CA ALA A 214 -8.55 31.54 -0.61
C ALA A 214 -8.60 32.96 -0.05
N TYR A 215 -8.88 33.92 -0.91
CA TYR A 215 -9.04 35.33 -0.60
C TYR A 215 -10.37 35.83 -1.13
N ASN A 216 -11.21 36.38 -0.24
CA ASN A 216 -12.48 37.00 -0.57
C ASN A 216 -12.26 38.50 -0.77
N PHE A 217 -12.62 39.00 -1.95
CA PHE A 217 -12.51 40.42 -2.26
C PHE A 217 -13.67 41.20 -1.63
N ASN A 218 -13.35 42.36 -1.06
CA ASN A 218 -14.39 43.30 -0.62
C ASN A 218 -14.95 44.00 -1.85
N ILE A 219 -16.21 43.73 -2.16
CA ILE A 219 -16.91 44.34 -3.29
C ILE A 219 -17.74 45.53 -2.78
N ALA A 220 -17.72 46.64 -3.51
CA ALA A 220 -18.47 47.83 -3.15
C ALA A 220 -19.99 47.55 -3.27
N GLU A 221 -20.77 48.12 -2.37
CA GLU A 221 -22.23 48.08 -2.46
C GLU A 221 -22.76 48.69 -3.74
N GLY A 222 -23.75 48.05 -4.36
CA GLY A 222 -24.32 48.48 -5.64
C GLY A 222 -23.51 48.07 -6.86
N SER A 223 -22.44 47.30 -6.70
CA SER A 223 -21.73 46.73 -7.83
C SER A 223 -22.55 45.62 -8.51
N PHE A 224 -22.38 45.45 -9.83
CA PHE A 224 -22.95 44.33 -10.59
C PHE A 224 -22.39 42.98 -10.10
N ILE A 225 -21.14 42.95 -9.67
CA ILE A 225 -20.54 41.80 -8.99
C ILE A 225 -20.90 41.91 -7.50
N THR A 226 -21.49 40.84 -6.96
CA THR A 226 -21.87 40.73 -5.52
C THR A 226 -20.86 40.01 -4.66
N GLY A 227 -19.94 39.26 -5.28
CA GLY A 227 -18.86 38.56 -4.58
C GLY A 227 -17.77 38.11 -5.55
N ALA A 228 -16.55 38.08 -5.06
CA ALA A 228 -15.41 37.51 -5.79
C ALA A 228 -14.46 36.82 -4.84
N GLN A 229 -13.96 35.64 -5.20
CA GLN A 229 -12.99 34.87 -4.45
C GLN A 229 -11.93 34.32 -5.39
N LEU A 230 -10.67 34.52 -5.02
CA LEU A 230 -9.51 33.86 -5.65
C LEU A 230 -9.04 32.75 -4.74
N SER A 231 -8.82 31.55 -5.28
CA SER A 231 -8.31 30.41 -4.51
C SER A 231 -7.14 29.74 -5.21
N ALA A 232 -6.25 29.18 -4.40
CA ALA A 232 -5.19 28.29 -4.81
C ALA A 232 -5.30 26.99 -3.99
N ASN A 233 -5.32 25.86 -4.67
CA ASN A 233 -5.34 24.54 -4.04
C ASN A 233 -4.12 23.76 -4.47
N VAL A 234 -3.49 23.05 -3.53
CA VAL A 234 -2.39 22.13 -3.76
C VAL A 234 -2.78 20.77 -3.20
N GLN A 235 -2.81 19.76 -4.05
CA GLN A 235 -2.98 18.36 -3.64
C GLN A 235 -1.62 17.66 -3.62
N ASN A 236 -1.44 16.74 -2.69
CA ASN A 236 -0.19 15.99 -2.49
C ASN A 236 1.03 16.92 -2.39
N ALA A 237 0.94 17.96 -1.53
CA ALA A 237 1.97 19.01 -1.42
C ALA A 237 3.33 18.43 -1.03
N PHE A 238 3.36 17.51 -0.07
CA PHE A 238 4.53 16.75 0.33
C PHE A 238 4.14 15.45 1.05
N VAL A 239 5.05 14.50 1.05
CA VAL A 239 5.01 13.28 1.85
C VAL A 239 6.32 13.14 2.61
N ILE A 240 6.22 12.74 3.88
CA ILE A 240 7.34 12.38 4.74
C ILE A 240 7.25 10.87 4.96
N THR A 241 8.25 10.13 4.51
CA THR A 241 8.32 8.67 4.62
C THR A 241 9.77 8.22 4.54
N ASN A 242 10.06 7.04 5.09
CA ASN A 242 11.34 6.34 4.92
C ASN A 242 11.25 5.25 3.83
N TYR A 243 10.06 5.03 3.26
CA TYR A 243 9.89 4.08 2.17
C TYR A 243 10.66 4.53 0.93
N THR A 244 11.40 3.63 0.31
CA THR A 244 12.28 3.95 -0.82
C THR A 244 11.64 3.70 -2.19
N GLY A 245 10.44 3.12 -2.22
CA GLY A 245 9.67 2.90 -3.45
C GLY A 245 8.99 4.17 -3.96
N THR A 246 8.13 3.98 -4.94
CA THR A 246 7.52 5.08 -5.69
C THR A 246 6.49 5.86 -4.87
N ASP A 247 5.67 5.16 -4.10
CA ASP A 247 4.60 5.75 -3.27
C ASP A 247 4.33 4.85 -2.07
N PRO A 248 4.29 5.38 -0.83
CA PRO A 248 3.97 4.58 0.36
C PRO A 248 2.47 4.17 0.43
N GLU A 249 1.64 4.67 -0.48
CA GLU A 249 0.24 4.27 -0.66
C GLU A 249 0.01 3.68 -2.07
N PRO A 250 0.57 2.52 -2.40
CA PRO A 250 0.38 1.94 -3.72
C PRO A 250 -1.08 1.53 -3.94
N ALA A 251 -1.54 1.62 -5.19
CA ALA A 251 -2.87 1.15 -5.54
C ALA A 251 -2.98 -0.37 -5.34
N LEU A 252 -4.08 -0.83 -4.72
CA LEU A 252 -4.36 -2.25 -4.53
C LEU A 252 -4.83 -2.95 -5.82
N VAL A 253 -5.15 -2.17 -6.86
CA VAL A 253 -5.72 -2.67 -8.10
C VAL A 253 -4.63 -2.85 -9.14
N ASP A 254 -4.50 -4.07 -9.67
CA ASP A 254 -3.71 -4.28 -10.88
C ASP A 254 -4.36 -3.58 -12.06
N PRO A 255 -3.63 -2.81 -12.88
CA PRO A 255 -4.13 -2.40 -14.16
C PRO A 255 -4.47 -3.66 -14.96
N GLY A 256 -5.64 -3.66 -15.60
CA GLY A 256 -6.10 -4.79 -16.38
C GLY A 256 -5.09 -5.26 -17.44
N SER A 257 -5.28 -6.43 -17.94
CA SER A 257 -4.45 -7.06 -18.97
C SER A 257 -5.28 -7.41 -20.20
N TYR A 258 -4.63 -7.57 -21.35
CA TYR A 258 -5.28 -8.11 -22.53
C TYR A 258 -5.15 -9.63 -22.56
N SER A 259 -6.28 -10.32 -22.61
CA SER A 259 -6.34 -11.78 -22.77
C SER A 259 -7.27 -12.14 -23.92
N GLY A 260 -6.76 -12.89 -24.91
CA GLY A 260 -7.56 -13.26 -26.08
C GLY A 260 -8.05 -12.09 -26.92
N GLY A 261 -7.36 -10.93 -26.91
CA GLY A 261 -7.74 -9.72 -27.62
C GLY A 261 -8.75 -8.82 -26.88
N ASN A 262 -9.24 -9.25 -25.72
CA ASN A 262 -10.15 -8.47 -24.88
C ASN A 262 -9.40 -7.87 -23.67
N PHE A 263 -9.76 -6.64 -23.30
CA PHE A 263 -9.27 -6.04 -22.06
C PHE A 263 -10.01 -6.67 -20.88
N VAL A 264 -9.23 -7.26 -19.95
CA VAL A 264 -9.72 -7.76 -18.67
C VAL A 264 -9.32 -6.73 -17.61
N PRO A 265 -10.28 -6.04 -16.98
CA PRO A 265 -9.97 -5.10 -15.90
C PRO A 265 -9.22 -5.80 -14.77
N GLY A 266 -8.20 -5.13 -14.23
CA GLY A 266 -7.53 -5.59 -13.03
C GLY A 266 -8.50 -5.63 -11.86
N GLN A 267 -8.35 -6.64 -11.02
CA GLN A 267 -9.12 -6.75 -9.79
C GLN A 267 -8.26 -6.30 -8.62
N GLY A 268 -8.87 -5.55 -7.69
CA GLY A 268 -8.24 -5.24 -6.41
C GLY A 268 -8.10 -6.50 -5.59
N ASP A 269 -6.92 -6.74 -5.05
CA ASP A 269 -6.74 -7.83 -4.12
C ASP A 269 -6.75 -7.31 -2.68
N VAL A 270 -7.94 -7.26 -2.14
CA VAL A 270 -8.20 -6.79 -0.76
C VAL A 270 -7.59 -7.71 0.31
N LEU A 271 -7.24 -8.94 -0.05
CA LEU A 271 -6.63 -9.89 0.88
C LEU A 271 -5.10 -9.81 0.90
N ALA A 272 -4.50 -9.10 -0.07
CA ALA A 272 -3.06 -8.96 -0.17
C ALA A 272 -2.61 -7.49 -0.30
N PRO A 273 -2.93 -6.67 0.69
CA PRO A 273 -2.36 -5.34 0.79
C PRO A 273 -0.84 -5.44 1.00
N GLY A 274 -0.12 -4.38 0.68
CA GLY A 274 1.31 -4.29 0.98
C GLY A 274 2.24 -4.73 -0.14
N ILE A 275 1.76 -4.83 -1.38
CA ILE A 275 2.62 -5.06 -2.55
C ILE A 275 2.68 -3.79 -3.39
N ASP A 276 3.85 -3.12 -3.41
CA ASP A 276 4.11 -2.03 -4.35
C ASP A 276 4.51 -2.62 -5.69
N ARG A 277 3.57 -2.62 -6.62
CA ARG A 277 3.74 -3.19 -7.96
C ARG A 277 4.51 -2.24 -8.86
N ARG A 278 5.43 -2.75 -9.66
CA ARG A 278 6.27 -1.96 -10.61
C ARG A 278 5.50 -1.10 -11.60
N ILE A 279 4.23 -1.38 -11.77
CA ILE A 279 3.32 -0.67 -12.68
C ILE A 279 2.40 0.31 -11.97
N ASN A 280 2.52 0.45 -10.64
CA ASN A 280 1.78 1.44 -9.90
C ASN A 280 2.17 2.84 -10.36
N TYR A 281 1.15 3.67 -10.54
CA TYR A 281 1.34 5.08 -10.85
C TYR A 281 1.50 5.85 -9.54
N PHE A 282 2.51 6.68 -9.46
CA PHE A 282 2.75 7.50 -8.26
C PHE A 282 1.78 8.68 -8.18
N SER A 283 1.50 9.13 -6.97
CA SER A 283 0.70 10.32 -6.71
C SER A 283 1.41 11.57 -7.21
N SER A 284 0.72 12.36 -8.03
CA SER A 284 1.26 13.61 -8.54
C SER A 284 0.86 14.80 -7.66
N ARG A 285 1.76 15.78 -7.55
CA ARG A 285 1.39 17.09 -6.99
C ARG A 285 0.57 17.85 -8.01
N THR A 286 -0.64 18.29 -7.61
CA THR A 286 -1.53 19.09 -8.47
C THR A 286 -1.73 20.46 -7.86
N VAL A 287 -1.59 21.50 -8.68
CA VAL A 287 -1.88 22.90 -8.29
C VAL A 287 -3.04 23.39 -9.12
N THR A 288 -4.08 23.89 -8.45
CA THR A 288 -5.28 24.43 -9.09
C THR A 288 -5.48 25.89 -8.65
N LEU A 289 -5.69 26.77 -9.59
CA LEU A 289 -6.12 28.15 -9.33
C LEU A 289 -7.59 28.28 -9.68
N GLY A 290 -8.39 28.84 -8.78
CA GLY A 290 -9.81 29.05 -8.97
C GLY A 290 -10.20 30.51 -8.78
N LEU A 291 -11.07 31.03 -9.66
CA LEU A 291 -11.72 32.32 -9.50
C LEU A 291 -13.23 32.09 -9.50
N ASN A 292 -13.88 32.48 -8.41
CA ASN A 292 -15.34 32.43 -8.27
C ASN A 292 -15.88 33.85 -8.25
N ILE A 293 -16.85 34.16 -9.10
CA ILE A 293 -17.47 35.48 -9.21
C ILE A 293 -18.98 35.29 -9.13
N ASN A 294 -19.62 36.02 -8.21
CA ASN A 294 -21.08 36.07 -8.04
C ASN A 294 -21.59 37.39 -8.58
N PHE A 295 -22.71 37.37 -9.33
CA PHE A 295 -23.37 38.50 -9.94
C PHE A 295 -24.69 38.80 -9.29
#